data_bc8d07880474feadff84bdee998f1cc7
#
_entry.id   bc8d07880474feadff84bdee998f1cc7
#
_cell.length_a   1.000
_cell.length_b   1.000
_cell.length_c   1.000
_cell.angle_alpha   90.00
_cell.angle_beta   90.00
_cell.angle_gamma   90.00
#
_symmetry.space_group_name_H-M   'P 1'
#
loop_
_entity.id
_entity.type
_entity.pdbx_description
1 polymer ?
#
loop_
_entity_poly.entity_id
_entity_poly.type
_entity_poly.pdbx_seq_one_letter_code
_entity_poly.pdbx_strand_id
1 'polypeptide(L)'
;MRTDKSLARMPHWFFADWAMGFDYGEPNYGQDGSSAYQNLVFVMALREQAAMEKAFGLEVLGNYYHDLARQITAAIKVKYWNSARGLLADTPEHDVYSQHVNALAILAEVLEEHEAQEVCRKMLDDTTLIQATFYFRYFVQQAMDKVGMANRLLDTLQPLSLIHI
;
A
#
# COMPACT_ATOMS: atom_id res chain seq x y z
N MET A 1 4.94 -15.64 9.63
CA MET A 1 5.69 -14.37 9.55
C MET A 1 7.17 -14.68 9.58
N ARG A 2 7.95 -14.01 8.74
CA ARG A 2 9.40 -14.22 8.62
C ARG A 2 10.17 -13.54 9.75
N THR A 3 11.47 -13.81 9.87
CA THR A 3 12.33 -13.19 10.90
C THR A 3 12.47 -11.67 10.73
N ASP A 4 12.38 -11.18 9.47
CA ASP A 4 12.38 -9.75 9.10
C ASP A 4 11.00 -9.06 9.26
N LYS A 5 10.04 -9.75 9.89
CA LYS A 5 8.66 -9.33 10.08
C LYS A 5 7.81 -9.19 8.80
N SER A 6 8.33 -9.58 7.64
CA SER A 6 7.52 -9.66 6.41
C SER A 6 6.71 -10.95 6.34
N LEU A 7 5.65 -10.94 5.52
CA LEU A 7 4.91 -12.14 5.16
C LEU A 7 5.62 -12.83 3.99
N ALA A 8 5.64 -14.17 4.01
CA ALA A 8 5.95 -14.96 2.82
C ALA A 8 4.79 -14.86 1.81
N ARG A 9 5.07 -15.16 0.54
CA ARG A 9 4.03 -15.28 -0.48
C ARG A 9 2.93 -16.22 -0.01
N MET A 10 1.68 -15.80 -0.23
CA MET A 10 0.52 -16.63 0.09
C MET A 10 0.53 -17.89 -0.80
N PRO A 11 0.18 -19.07 -0.26
CA PRO A 11 0.14 -20.31 -1.05
C PRO A 11 -1.05 -20.38 -2.03
N HIS A 12 -1.94 -19.41 -1.96
CA HIS A 12 -3.12 -19.28 -2.80
C HIS A 12 -3.07 -17.96 -3.56
N TRP A 13 -3.81 -17.90 -4.67
CA TRP A 13 -3.98 -16.69 -5.45
C TRP A 13 -4.44 -15.52 -4.57
N PHE A 14 -3.70 -14.45 -4.60
CA PHE A 14 -3.94 -13.24 -3.81
C PHE A 14 -4.15 -12.05 -4.74
N PHE A 15 -5.40 -11.78 -5.05
CA PHE A 15 -5.77 -10.72 -5.98
C PHE A 15 -5.48 -9.32 -5.43
N ALA A 16 -4.89 -8.49 -6.25
CA ALA A 16 -4.66 -7.07 -6.00
C ALA A 16 -5.45 -6.18 -6.97
N ASP A 17 -5.20 -6.30 -8.27
CA ASP A 17 -5.86 -5.52 -9.32
C ASP A 17 -5.51 -6.09 -10.71
N TRP A 18 -6.35 -5.87 -11.71
CA TRP A 18 -6.06 -6.20 -13.12
C TRP A 18 -5.15 -5.16 -13.79
N ALA A 19 -4.18 -4.62 -13.07
CA ALA A 19 -3.25 -3.62 -13.58
C ALA A 19 -2.22 -4.24 -14.54
N MET A 20 -1.86 -3.50 -15.60
CA MET A 20 -0.72 -3.87 -16.44
C MET A 20 0.57 -3.81 -15.60
N GLY A 21 1.28 -4.95 -15.53
CA GLY A 21 2.46 -5.10 -14.69
C GLY A 21 2.23 -5.97 -13.45
N PHE A 22 0.98 -6.43 -13.23
CA PHE A 22 0.66 -7.49 -12.29
C PHE A 22 0.40 -8.80 -13.02
N ASP A 23 0.98 -9.90 -12.55
CA ASP A 23 0.80 -11.22 -13.15
C ASP A 23 -0.51 -11.85 -12.65
N TYR A 24 -1.45 -12.10 -13.57
CA TYR A 24 -2.80 -12.60 -13.25
C TYR A 24 -3.51 -11.85 -12.11
N GLY A 25 -3.26 -10.53 -12.00
CA GLY A 25 -3.86 -9.69 -10.96
C GLY A 25 -3.23 -9.85 -9.57
N GLU A 26 -2.17 -10.62 -9.42
CA GLU A 26 -1.39 -10.70 -8.19
C GLU A 26 -0.41 -9.53 -8.07
N PRO A 27 -0.11 -9.07 -6.84
CA PRO A 27 0.92 -8.05 -6.64
C PRO A 27 2.31 -8.61 -6.94
N ASN A 28 3.26 -7.72 -7.23
CA ASN A 28 4.65 -8.11 -7.44
C ASN A 28 5.27 -8.69 -6.17
N TYR A 29 6.04 -9.77 -6.32
CA TYR A 29 6.81 -10.42 -5.27
C TYR A 29 8.31 -10.35 -5.58
N GLY A 30 9.10 -10.06 -4.56
CA GLY A 30 10.56 -10.11 -4.65
C GLY A 30 11.10 -11.54 -4.75
N GLN A 31 12.40 -11.65 -5.01
CA GLN A 31 13.09 -12.95 -5.08
C GLN A 31 12.99 -13.73 -3.76
N ASP A 32 12.85 -13.02 -2.64
CA ASP A 32 12.64 -13.62 -1.33
C ASP A 32 11.17 -14.03 -1.07
N GLY A 33 10.28 -13.82 -2.03
CA GLY A 33 8.85 -14.13 -1.95
C GLY A 33 8.05 -13.16 -1.08
N SER A 34 8.57 -11.97 -0.75
CA SER A 34 7.80 -10.95 -0.04
C SER A 34 7.27 -9.87 -0.99
N SER A 35 6.18 -9.23 -0.62
CA SER A 35 5.52 -8.15 -1.37
C SER A 35 5.16 -7.01 -0.43
N ALA A 36 5.47 -5.77 -0.81
CA ALA A 36 5.04 -4.60 -0.06
C ALA A 36 3.51 -4.53 0.01
N TYR A 37 2.81 -4.78 -1.09
CA TYR A 37 1.35 -4.78 -1.16
C TYR A 37 0.73 -5.69 -0.10
N GLN A 38 1.15 -6.97 -0.08
CA GLN A 38 0.61 -7.96 0.85
C GLN A 38 0.84 -7.57 2.31
N ASN A 39 2.03 -7.05 2.63
CA ASN A 39 2.38 -6.60 3.97
C ASN A 39 1.58 -5.36 4.40
N LEU A 40 1.34 -4.40 3.49
CA LEU A 40 0.54 -3.20 3.76
C LEU A 40 -0.93 -3.55 4.04
N VAL A 41 -1.53 -4.42 3.22
CA VAL A 41 -2.90 -4.92 3.47
C VAL A 41 -2.99 -5.60 4.83
N PHE A 42 -1.98 -6.38 5.21
CA PHE A 42 -1.94 -7.04 6.51
C PHE A 42 -1.84 -6.04 7.67
N VAL A 43 -1.03 -4.99 7.54
CA VAL A 43 -0.96 -3.90 8.55
C VAL A 43 -2.31 -3.22 8.73
N MET A 44 -3.00 -2.91 7.63
CA MET A 44 -4.34 -2.31 7.69
C MET A 44 -5.32 -3.24 8.42
N ALA A 45 -5.33 -4.53 8.07
CA ALA A 45 -6.17 -5.52 8.75
C ALA A 45 -5.87 -5.62 10.26
N LEU A 46 -4.59 -5.59 10.66
CA LEU A 46 -4.20 -5.60 12.07
C LEU A 46 -4.68 -4.35 12.84
N ARG A 47 -4.67 -3.19 12.20
CA ARG A 47 -5.16 -1.95 12.81
C ARG A 47 -6.66 -1.97 13.03
N GLU A 48 -7.42 -2.43 12.02
CA GLU A 48 -8.87 -2.62 12.16
C GLU A 48 -9.20 -3.67 13.22
N GLN A 49 -8.46 -4.78 13.29
CA GLN A 49 -8.60 -5.78 14.34
C GLN A 49 -8.32 -5.17 15.72
N ALA A 50 -7.26 -4.38 15.85
CA ALA A 50 -6.94 -3.71 17.12
C ALA A 50 -8.06 -2.76 17.58
N ALA A 51 -8.64 -1.99 16.67
CA ALA A 51 -9.75 -1.09 16.95
C ALA A 51 -11.01 -1.87 17.35
N MET A 52 -11.32 -2.94 16.64
CA MET A 52 -12.47 -3.80 16.94
C MET A 52 -12.34 -4.45 18.32
N GLU A 53 -11.19 -5.04 18.67
CA GLU A 53 -10.97 -5.66 19.98
C GLU A 53 -11.15 -4.64 21.12
N LYS A 54 -10.62 -3.44 20.96
CA LYS A 54 -10.80 -2.36 21.95
C LYS A 54 -12.26 -1.95 22.08
N ALA A 55 -13.01 -1.87 20.99
CA ALA A 55 -14.44 -1.56 21.03
C ALA A 55 -15.27 -2.62 21.80
N PHE A 56 -14.81 -3.87 21.82
CA PHE A 56 -15.39 -4.93 22.63
C PHE A 56 -14.81 -5.04 24.05
N GLY A 57 -13.96 -4.10 24.48
CA GLY A 57 -13.36 -4.08 25.81
C GLY A 57 -12.17 -5.04 25.99
N LEU A 58 -11.63 -5.60 24.91
CA LEU A 58 -10.50 -6.52 24.93
C LEU A 58 -9.17 -5.77 24.76
N GLU A 59 -8.90 -4.84 25.67
CA GLU A 59 -7.76 -3.91 25.60
C GLU A 59 -6.40 -4.61 25.39
N VAL A 60 -6.14 -5.71 26.09
CA VAL A 60 -4.86 -6.44 26.00
C VAL A 60 -4.66 -6.97 24.60
N LEU A 61 -5.70 -7.55 24.00
CA LEU A 61 -5.64 -8.10 22.65
C LEU A 61 -5.55 -6.99 21.59
N GLY A 62 -6.32 -5.92 21.77
CA GLY A 62 -6.23 -4.73 20.92
C GLY A 62 -4.82 -4.11 20.93
N ASN A 63 -4.18 -4.00 22.08
CA ASN A 63 -2.81 -3.51 22.19
C ASN A 63 -1.79 -4.47 21.53
N TYR A 64 -1.98 -5.78 21.64
CA TYR A 64 -1.15 -6.76 20.96
C TYR A 64 -1.17 -6.58 19.42
N TYR A 65 -2.37 -6.46 18.83
CA TYR A 65 -2.49 -6.25 17.37
C TYR A 65 -1.95 -4.90 16.93
N HIS A 66 -2.16 -3.86 17.72
CA HIS A 66 -1.59 -2.54 17.47
C HIS A 66 -0.06 -2.56 17.46
N ASP A 67 0.57 -3.20 18.45
CA ASP A 67 2.02 -3.30 18.55
C ASP A 67 2.60 -4.16 17.43
N LEU A 68 1.91 -5.23 17.02
CA LEU A 68 2.30 -6.03 15.87
C LEU A 68 2.25 -5.22 14.57
N ALA A 69 1.17 -4.47 14.35
CA ALA A 69 1.05 -3.57 13.20
C ALA A 69 2.20 -2.57 13.15
N ARG A 70 2.54 -1.94 14.28
CA ARG A 70 3.65 -0.98 14.38
C ARG A 70 5.00 -1.61 14.04
N GLN A 71 5.29 -2.83 14.52
CA GLN A 71 6.52 -3.54 14.20
C GLN A 71 6.64 -3.85 12.70
N ILE A 72 5.55 -4.29 12.08
CA ILE A 72 5.53 -4.60 10.64
C ILE A 72 5.64 -3.32 9.82
N THR A 73 4.97 -2.24 10.22
CA THR A 73 5.08 -0.91 9.58
C THR A 73 6.54 -0.44 9.53
N ALA A 74 7.27 -0.55 10.64
CA ALA A 74 8.68 -0.20 10.68
C ALA A 74 9.53 -1.08 9.73
N ALA A 75 9.25 -2.39 9.71
CA ALA A 75 9.94 -3.33 8.81
C ALA A 75 9.65 -3.04 7.32
N ILE A 76 8.40 -2.68 6.98
CA ILE A 76 8.03 -2.26 5.62
C ILE A 76 8.84 -1.05 5.19
N LYS A 77 8.94 -0.02 6.03
CA LYS A 77 9.70 1.20 5.70
C LYS A 77 11.17 0.88 5.46
N VAL A 78 11.78 0.07 6.29
CA VAL A 78 13.19 -0.34 6.11
C VAL A 78 13.40 -1.14 4.82
N LYS A 79 12.46 -2.02 4.47
CA LYS A 79 12.63 -3.00 3.39
C LYS A 79 12.30 -2.44 2.01
N TYR A 80 11.30 -1.56 1.92
CA TYR A 80 10.73 -1.14 0.63
C TYR A 80 10.89 0.35 0.32
N TRP A 81 11.30 1.18 1.30
CA TRP A 81 11.49 2.60 1.05
C TRP A 81 12.73 2.88 0.22
N ASN A 82 12.55 3.56 -0.90
CA ASN A 82 13.65 4.06 -1.73
C ASN A 82 13.78 5.57 -1.56
N SER A 83 14.78 6.00 -0.82
CA SER A 83 15.01 7.43 -0.54
C SER A 83 15.37 8.24 -1.78
N ALA A 84 16.02 7.63 -2.78
CA ALA A 84 16.37 8.32 -4.02
C ALA A 84 15.14 8.63 -4.88
N ARG A 85 14.13 7.73 -4.91
CA ARG A 85 12.85 7.97 -5.56
C ARG A 85 11.85 8.69 -4.65
N GLY A 86 11.97 8.56 -3.34
CA GLY A 86 11.00 9.02 -2.36
C GLY A 86 9.65 8.32 -2.53
N LEU A 87 9.69 7.01 -2.77
CA LEU A 87 8.54 6.11 -2.96
C LEU A 87 8.82 4.75 -2.31
N LEU A 88 7.77 4.01 -1.96
CA LEU A 88 7.91 2.60 -1.65
C LEU A 88 7.93 1.78 -2.95
N ALA A 89 8.87 0.84 -3.02
CA ALA A 89 8.90 -0.18 -4.06
C ALA A 89 7.94 -1.31 -3.76
N ASP A 90 7.49 -2.03 -4.78
CA ASP A 90 6.63 -3.21 -4.64
C ASP A 90 7.43 -4.40 -4.08
N THR A 91 8.73 -4.45 -4.40
CA THR A 91 9.66 -5.54 -4.09
C THR A 91 10.90 -5.04 -3.34
N PRO A 92 11.59 -5.90 -2.57
CA PRO A 92 12.83 -5.52 -1.87
C PRO A 92 13.98 -5.12 -2.81
N GLU A 93 13.93 -5.53 -4.07
CA GLU A 93 14.93 -5.22 -5.09
C GLU A 93 14.87 -3.76 -5.56
N HIS A 94 13.78 -3.05 -5.23
CA HIS A 94 13.53 -1.66 -5.61
C HIS A 94 13.54 -1.42 -7.13
N ASP A 95 13.03 -2.38 -7.88
CA ASP A 95 12.98 -2.36 -9.36
C ASP A 95 11.58 -2.09 -9.92
N VAL A 96 10.54 -2.35 -9.12
CA VAL A 96 9.13 -2.17 -9.48
C VAL A 96 8.43 -1.22 -8.51
N TYR A 97 7.60 -0.33 -9.05
CA TYR A 97 6.83 0.65 -8.28
C TYR A 97 5.42 0.78 -8.83
N SER A 98 4.43 0.84 -7.95
CA SER A 98 3.02 0.96 -8.30
C SER A 98 2.30 2.06 -7.54
N GLN A 99 1.22 2.56 -8.11
CA GLN A 99 0.27 3.41 -7.37
C GLN A 99 -0.35 2.64 -6.19
N HIS A 100 -0.54 1.34 -6.35
CA HIS A 100 -1.13 0.45 -5.34
C HIS A 100 -0.35 0.48 -4.03
N VAL A 101 0.94 0.17 -4.08
CA VAL A 101 1.81 0.13 -2.90
C VAL A 101 1.90 1.51 -2.25
N ASN A 102 2.02 2.58 -3.04
CA ASN A 102 2.17 3.92 -2.50
C ASN A 102 0.86 4.48 -1.90
N ALA A 103 -0.29 4.17 -2.48
CA ALA A 103 -1.59 4.50 -1.88
C ALA A 103 -1.81 3.73 -0.56
N LEU A 104 -1.53 2.42 -0.54
CA LEU A 104 -1.63 1.62 0.68
C LEU A 104 -0.64 2.07 1.76
N ALA A 105 0.57 2.52 1.40
CA ALA A 105 1.55 3.03 2.36
C ALA A 105 1.05 4.28 3.10
N ILE A 106 0.34 5.16 2.38
CA ILE A 106 -0.34 6.32 2.97
C ILE A 106 -1.47 5.87 3.90
N LEU A 107 -2.32 4.93 3.45
CA LEU A 107 -3.46 4.45 4.23
C LEU A 107 -3.03 3.66 5.46
N ALA A 108 -2.00 2.84 5.34
CA ALA A 108 -1.40 2.07 6.42
C ALA A 108 -0.50 2.90 7.36
N GLU A 109 -0.37 4.22 7.13
CA GLU A 109 0.42 5.14 7.96
C GLU A 109 1.87 4.68 8.17
N VAL A 110 2.50 4.22 7.08
CA VAL A 110 3.92 3.87 7.06
C VAL A 110 4.79 5.12 6.96
N LEU A 111 4.20 6.20 6.45
CA LEU A 111 4.86 7.45 6.12
C LEU A 111 4.49 8.55 7.13
N GLU A 112 5.43 9.42 7.43
CA GLU A 112 5.14 10.66 8.13
C GLU A 112 4.28 11.58 7.24
N GLU A 113 3.56 12.53 7.84
CA GLU A 113 2.60 13.38 7.13
C GLU A 113 3.20 14.05 5.88
N HIS A 114 4.39 14.66 6.04
CA HIS A 114 5.06 15.33 4.91
C HIS A 114 5.53 14.36 3.82
N GLU A 115 5.98 13.15 4.21
CA GLU A 115 6.35 12.09 3.26
C GLU A 115 5.11 11.60 2.51
N ALA A 116 3.99 11.42 3.21
CA ALA A 116 2.74 10.95 2.64
C ALA A 116 2.19 11.93 1.58
N GLN A 117 2.28 13.23 1.83
CA GLN A 117 1.91 14.26 0.85
C GLN A 117 2.80 14.21 -0.40
N GLU A 118 4.12 14.09 -0.21
CA GLU A 118 5.07 14.02 -1.33
C GLU A 118 4.93 12.72 -2.13
N VAL A 119 4.73 11.59 -1.45
CA VAL A 119 4.45 10.29 -2.09
C VAL A 119 3.14 10.36 -2.89
N CYS A 120 2.08 10.96 -2.33
CA CYS A 120 0.82 11.12 -3.04
C CYS A 120 1.00 11.93 -4.32
N ARG A 121 1.69 13.06 -4.25
CA ARG A 121 1.98 13.89 -5.43
C ARG A 121 2.74 13.11 -6.50
N LYS A 122 3.84 12.45 -6.14
CA LYS A 122 4.64 11.63 -7.06
C LYS A 122 3.84 10.49 -7.65
N MET A 123 3.06 9.78 -6.83
CA MET A 123 2.20 8.69 -7.27
C MET A 123 1.20 9.12 -8.34
N LEU A 124 0.68 10.34 -8.26
CA LEU A 124 -0.27 10.87 -9.23
C LEU A 124 0.40 11.38 -10.52
N ASP A 125 1.62 11.92 -10.41
CA ASP A 125 2.31 12.59 -11.51
C ASP A 125 3.25 11.64 -12.28
N ASP A 126 3.74 10.55 -11.67
CA ASP A 126 4.69 9.61 -12.29
C ASP A 126 3.94 8.52 -13.10
N THR A 127 3.88 8.70 -14.42
CA THR A 127 3.26 7.74 -15.34
C THR A 127 4.07 6.46 -15.56
N THR A 128 5.30 6.38 -15.04
CA THR A 128 6.14 5.17 -15.11
C THR A 128 5.77 4.13 -14.06
N LEU A 129 5.00 4.50 -13.05
CA LEU A 129 4.47 3.57 -12.07
C LEU A 129 3.42 2.64 -12.73
N ILE A 130 3.28 1.43 -12.20
CA ILE A 130 2.11 0.59 -12.48
C ILE A 130 0.88 1.36 -12.04
N GLN A 131 0.00 1.68 -13.00
CA GLN A 131 -1.19 2.49 -12.79
C GLN A 131 -2.33 1.63 -12.23
N ALA A 132 -3.03 2.17 -11.23
CA ALA A 132 -4.22 1.55 -10.69
C ALA A 132 -5.36 1.53 -11.72
N THR A 133 -6.06 0.39 -11.83
CA THR A 133 -7.28 0.31 -12.64
C THR A 133 -8.45 1.00 -11.92
N PHE A 134 -9.59 1.10 -12.59
CA PHE A 134 -10.79 1.71 -12.00
C PHE A 134 -11.18 1.06 -10.66
N TYR A 135 -11.00 -0.25 -10.54
CA TYR A 135 -11.28 -0.98 -9.29
C TYR A 135 -10.45 -0.46 -8.11
N PHE A 136 -9.14 -0.28 -8.29
CA PHE A 136 -8.25 0.13 -7.20
C PHE A 136 -8.28 1.64 -6.94
N ARG A 137 -8.87 2.45 -7.83
CA ARG A 137 -8.97 3.91 -7.66
C ARG A 137 -9.65 4.33 -6.36
N TYR A 138 -10.52 3.51 -5.80
CA TYR A 138 -11.09 3.76 -4.49
C TYR A 138 -10.00 3.99 -3.42
N PHE A 139 -8.99 3.13 -3.36
CA PHE A 139 -7.89 3.26 -2.40
C PHE A 139 -6.98 4.46 -2.72
N VAL A 140 -6.75 4.74 -3.99
CA VAL A 140 -6.01 5.95 -4.42
C VAL A 140 -6.74 7.21 -3.95
N GLN A 141 -8.07 7.27 -4.10
CA GLN A 141 -8.88 8.40 -3.64
C GLN A 141 -8.85 8.56 -2.11
N GLN A 142 -8.95 7.46 -1.38
CA GLN A 142 -8.84 7.49 0.08
C GLN A 142 -7.45 8.00 0.53
N ALA A 143 -6.38 7.59 -0.16
CA ALA A 143 -5.04 8.11 0.11
C ALA A 143 -4.94 9.61 -0.19
N MET A 144 -5.51 10.09 -1.30
CA MET A 144 -5.57 11.51 -1.65
C MET A 144 -6.34 12.32 -0.60
N ASP A 145 -7.49 11.82 -0.15
CA ASP A 145 -8.32 12.48 0.88
C ASP A 145 -7.55 12.60 2.19
N LYS A 146 -6.90 11.51 2.61
CA LYS A 146 -6.10 11.47 3.85
C LYS A 146 -5.00 12.52 3.91
N VAL A 147 -4.41 12.90 2.77
CA VAL A 147 -3.34 13.91 2.70
C VAL A 147 -3.81 15.28 2.20
N GLY A 148 -5.12 15.50 2.10
CA GLY A 148 -5.71 16.78 1.69
C GLY A 148 -5.59 17.09 0.20
N MET A 149 -5.43 16.08 -0.67
CA MET A 149 -5.30 16.23 -2.13
C MET A 149 -6.53 15.75 -2.92
N ALA A 150 -7.69 15.62 -2.26
CA ALA A 150 -8.94 15.15 -2.90
C ALA A 150 -9.41 16.02 -4.08
N ASN A 151 -9.01 17.31 -4.12
CA ASN A 151 -9.29 18.23 -5.22
C ASN A 151 -8.69 17.79 -6.57
N ARG A 152 -7.68 16.91 -6.57
CA ARG A 152 -7.07 16.34 -7.78
C ARG A 152 -7.80 15.10 -8.33
N LEU A 153 -8.93 14.71 -7.73
CA LEU A 153 -9.67 13.52 -8.14
C LEU A 153 -10.01 13.51 -9.64
N LEU A 154 -10.51 14.63 -10.16
CA LEU A 154 -10.91 14.72 -11.56
C LEU A 154 -9.73 14.51 -12.52
N ASP A 155 -8.54 14.98 -12.15
CA ASP A 155 -7.32 14.77 -12.96
C ASP A 155 -7.01 13.27 -13.12
N THR A 156 -7.32 12.47 -12.11
CA THR A 156 -7.06 11.02 -12.10
C THR A 156 -8.11 10.20 -12.86
N LEU A 157 -9.32 10.74 -13.06
CA LEU A 157 -10.41 10.06 -13.76
C LEU A 157 -10.38 10.29 -15.27
N GLN A 158 -9.84 11.41 -15.72
CA GLN A 158 -9.83 11.78 -17.13
C GLN A 158 -9.16 10.73 -18.04
N PRO A 159 -7.99 10.16 -17.70
CA PRO A 159 -7.39 9.11 -18.54
C PRO A 159 -8.23 7.83 -18.63
N LEU A 160 -9.04 7.53 -17.60
CA LEU A 160 -9.87 6.33 -17.56
C LEU A 160 -11.12 6.46 -18.42
N SER A 161 -11.66 7.68 -18.58
CA SER A 161 -12.85 7.92 -19.40
C SER A 161 -12.59 7.74 -20.90
N LEU A 162 -11.34 7.90 -21.33
CA LEU A 162 -10.93 7.74 -22.74
C LEU A 162 -10.74 6.27 -23.16
N ILE A 163 -10.68 5.34 -22.20
CA ILE A 163 -10.49 3.90 -22.47
C ILE A 163 -11.84 3.18 -22.71
N HIS A 164 -12.96 3.81 -22.36
CA HIS A 164 -14.30 3.21 -22.41
C HIS A 164 -15.25 3.84 -23.46
N ILE A 165 -14.71 4.62 -24.40
CA ILE A 165 -15.51 5.17 -25.52
C ILE A 165 -15.16 4.45 -26.81
#